data_97df0a4f20bbc4c54bf3eeb1b3d4fee5
#
_entry.id   97df0a4f20bbc4c54bf3eeb1b3d4fee5
#
_cell.length_a   1.000
_cell.length_b   1.000
_cell.length_c   1.000
_cell.angle_alpha   90.00
_cell.angle_beta   90.00
_cell.angle_gamma   90.00
#
_symmetry.space_group_name_H-M   'P 1'
#
loop_
_entity.id
_entity.type
_entity.pdbx_description
1 polymer ?
#
loop_
_entity_poly.entity_id
_entity_poly.type
_entity_poly.pdbx_seq_one_letter_code
_entity_poly.pdbx_strand_id
1 'polypeptide(L)'
;LYQVGSFPAWNRWSEWNGRYRDEMRDYLKGDYNLSGLAAKRITGSKDLYDPQYRGNNASVNFITCHDGFTLWDLYSYNWKHNEANGWNNTDGSDDNRSWNCGIEGETENEEVLALRKKLVKNAAAVLMMSRGTPMFLAGDEFCNTQYGNNNAYCQDNEISWLNWDLLEKNKDVYEFFRYMIHLRKEHDVIRKDTGCCSLGFPEIQVIEGDNNCKVLRIIYAGRNRNNTRDDVVCLAVNVFWEEQEFYLPSLMYGMGWYVAVDTGNRYFTNAIPNQRERMPLLEGGKIRMAPRSVCVLVLK
;
A
#
# COMPACT_ATOMS: atom_id res chain seq x y z
N LEU A 1 -11.68 -22.63 11.41
CA LEU A 1 -10.34 -22.06 11.68
C LEU A 1 -9.80 -21.48 10.38
N TYR A 2 -9.56 -20.16 10.36
CA TYR A 2 -8.95 -19.48 9.23
C TYR A 2 -7.46 -19.86 9.16
N GLN A 3 -7.09 -20.68 8.17
CA GLN A 3 -5.73 -21.16 7.99
C GLN A 3 -5.17 -20.64 6.66
N VAL A 4 -4.51 -19.50 6.69
CA VAL A 4 -3.87 -18.91 5.51
C VAL A 4 -2.79 -19.86 4.97
N GLY A 5 -2.79 -20.10 3.67
CA GLY A 5 -1.81 -20.94 2.97
C GLY A 5 -2.17 -22.43 2.92
N SER A 6 -3.26 -22.86 3.53
CA SER A 6 -3.63 -24.28 3.60
C SER A 6 -4.84 -24.68 2.75
N PHE A 7 -5.45 -23.77 2.04
CA PHE A 7 -6.56 -24.10 1.13
C PHE A 7 -6.04 -24.91 -0.07
N PRO A 8 -6.84 -25.86 -0.62
CA PRO A 8 -6.42 -26.68 -1.76
C PRO A 8 -5.93 -25.86 -2.95
N ALA A 9 -4.74 -26.16 -3.43
CA ALA A 9 -4.08 -25.36 -4.46
C ALA A 9 -4.76 -25.45 -5.83
N TRP A 10 -4.69 -26.60 -6.46
CA TRP A 10 -5.17 -26.90 -7.82
C TRP A 10 -4.98 -25.76 -8.84
N ASN A 11 -4.15 -24.77 -8.57
CA ASN A 11 -3.89 -23.56 -9.37
C ASN A 11 -5.14 -22.80 -9.84
N ARG A 12 -6.26 -22.97 -9.13
CA ARG A 12 -7.56 -22.36 -9.46
C ARG A 12 -8.06 -21.39 -8.39
N TRP A 13 -7.59 -21.54 -7.15
CA TRP A 13 -8.12 -20.86 -5.99
C TRP A 13 -7.12 -19.88 -5.44
N SER A 14 -7.63 -18.72 -5.05
CA SER A 14 -6.90 -17.71 -4.30
C SER A 14 -7.47 -17.63 -2.89
N GLU A 15 -6.67 -17.16 -1.95
CA GLU A 15 -7.07 -16.98 -0.56
C GLU A 15 -6.96 -15.51 -0.16
N TRP A 16 -7.90 -15.04 0.63
CA TRP A 16 -7.75 -13.77 1.32
C TRP A 16 -6.62 -13.87 2.33
N ASN A 17 -5.58 -13.08 2.13
CA ASN A 17 -4.37 -13.15 2.93
C ASN A 17 -4.47 -12.27 4.18
N GLY A 18 -5.04 -12.82 5.26
CA GLY A 18 -5.16 -12.10 6.53
C GLY A 18 -3.82 -11.77 7.17
N ARG A 19 -2.74 -12.56 6.89
CA ARG A 19 -1.40 -12.19 7.35
C ARG A 19 -0.87 -10.97 6.63
N TYR A 20 -1.16 -10.81 5.33
CA TYR A 20 -0.86 -9.58 4.63
C TYR A 20 -1.55 -8.40 5.31
N ARG A 21 -2.86 -8.50 5.59
CA ARG A 21 -3.62 -7.46 6.28
C ARG A 21 -2.96 -7.05 7.59
N ASP A 22 -2.71 -8.01 8.46
CA ASP A 22 -2.27 -7.74 9.83
C ASP A 22 -0.84 -7.18 9.85
N GLU A 23 0.09 -7.83 9.16
CA GLU A 23 1.49 -7.42 9.13
C GLU A 23 1.68 -6.08 8.38
N MET A 24 0.88 -5.82 7.35
CA MET A 24 0.94 -4.53 6.65
C MET A 24 0.33 -3.38 7.46
N ARG A 25 -0.73 -3.62 8.23
CA ARG A 25 -1.27 -2.62 9.17
C ARG A 25 -0.22 -2.23 10.21
N ASP A 26 0.43 -3.21 10.82
CA ASP A 26 1.49 -2.97 11.81
C ASP A 26 2.70 -2.25 11.20
N TYR A 27 3.14 -2.67 10.02
CA TYR A 27 4.24 -2.02 9.32
C TYR A 27 3.93 -0.57 8.95
N LEU A 28 2.79 -0.31 8.33
CA LEU A 28 2.42 1.02 7.82
C LEU A 28 2.17 2.05 8.93
N LYS A 29 1.73 1.63 10.12
CA LYS A 29 1.65 2.53 11.27
C LYS A 29 3.03 2.81 11.90
N GLY A 30 4.06 2.04 11.54
CA GLY A 30 5.44 2.26 11.93
C GLY A 30 5.90 1.45 13.14
N ASP A 31 5.34 0.26 13.37
CA ASP A 31 5.83 -0.67 14.40
C ASP A 31 7.26 -1.16 14.07
N TYR A 32 7.98 -1.60 15.09
CA TYR A 32 9.41 -1.91 14.98
C TYR A 32 9.66 -3.28 14.35
N ASN A 33 10.79 -3.42 13.65
CA ASN A 33 11.34 -4.69 13.14
C ASN A 33 10.43 -5.46 12.14
N LEU A 34 9.63 -4.76 11.35
CA LEU A 34 8.67 -5.39 10.44
C LEU A 34 9.05 -5.31 8.96
N SER A 35 10.13 -4.62 8.57
CA SER A 35 10.49 -4.46 7.15
C SER A 35 10.69 -5.79 6.44
N GLY A 36 11.33 -6.78 7.09
CA GLY A 36 11.52 -8.12 6.52
C GLY A 36 10.21 -8.88 6.31
N LEU A 37 9.25 -8.76 7.24
CA LEU A 37 7.91 -9.32 7.07
C LEU A 37 7.14 -8.58 5.98
N ALA A 38 7.18 -7.25 5.97
CA ALA A 38 6.57 -6.44 4.93
C ALA A 38 7.12 -6.79 3.54
N ALA A 39 8.45 -6.96 3.41
CA ALA A 39 9.06 -7.40 2.18
C ALA A 39 8.52 -8.75 1.69
N LYS A 40 8.38 -9.74 2.60
CA LYS A 40 7.77 -11.04 2.25
C LYS A 40 6.33 -10.90 1.76
N ARG A 41 5.52 -10.06 2.43
CA ARG A 41 4.13 -9.81 2.03
C ARG A 41 4.05 -9.13 0.67
N ILE A 42 4.82 -8.06 0.49
CA ILE A 42 4.84 -7.26 -0.75
C ILE A 42 5.33 -8.10 -1.95
N THR A 43 6.32 -8.98 -1.75
CA THR A 43 6.88 -9.81 -2.83
C THR A 43 6.11 -11.10 -3.11
N GLY A 44 4.90 -11.27 -2.56
CA GLY A 44 3.98 -12.34 -2.93
C GLY A 44 3.79 -13.45 -1.90
N SER A 45 4.25 -13.25 -0.64
CA SER A 45 4.03 -14.20 0.46
C SER A 45 4.44 -15.64 0.14
N LYS A 46 5.63 -15.83 -0.44
CA LYS A 46 6.14 -17.16 -0.86
C LYS A 46 6.29 -18.15 0.29
N ASP A 47 6.40 -17.68 1.53
CA ASP A 47 6.39 -18.47 2.76
C ASP A 47 5.01 -19.07 3.08
N LEU A 48 3.93 -18.53 2.52
CA LEU A 48 2.56 -18.99 2.66
C LEU A 48 2.07 -19.71 1.40
N TYR A 49 2.50 -19.22 0.25
CA TYR A 49 2.07 -19.69 -1.07
C TYR A 49 3.30 -20.08 -1.89
N ASP A 50 3.71 -21.34 -1.80
CA ASP A 50 4.82 -21.85 -2.59
C ASP A 50 4.49 -21.71 -4.09
N PRO A 51 5.28 -20.95 -4.86
CA PRO A 51 5.02 -20.71 -6.28
C PRO A 51 4.95 -21.99 -7.13
N GLN A 52 5.62 -23.06 -6.69
CA GLN A 52 5.59 -24.35 -7.39
C GLN A 52 4.20 -25.02 -7.33
N TYR A 53 3.43 -24.76 -6.27
CA TYR A 53 2.16 -25.45 -6.01
C TYR A 53 0.96 -24.50 -6.07
N ARG A 54 1.14 -23.20 -5.85
CA ARG A 54 0.02 -22.26 -5.65
C ARG A 54 -0.13 -21.23 -6.76
N GLY A 55 0.90 -21.04 -7.58
CA GLY A 55 0.94 -20.01 -8.59
C GLY A 55 1.08 -18.58 -8.01
N ASN A 56 1.29 -17.60 -8.91
CA ASN A 56 1.63 -16.23 -8.52
C ASN A 56 0.44 -15.42 -7.98
N ASN A 57 -0.80 -15.87 -8.17
CA ASN A 57 -2.02 -15.14 -7.80
C ASN A 57 -2.80 -15.81 -6.64
N ALA A 58 -2.15 -16.68 -5.89
CA ALA A 58 -2.80 -17.37 -4.76
C ALA A 58 -3.20 -16.38 -3.65
N SER A 59 -2.44 -15.30 -3.46
CA SER A 59 -2.71 -14.29 -2.46
C SER A 59 -3.65 -13.21 -2.98
N VAL A 60 -4.81 -13.04 -2.34
CA VAL A 60 -5.60 -11.81 -2.40
C VAL A 60 -5.15 -10.92 -1.26
N ASN A 61 -4.42 -9.87 -1.60
CA ASN A 61 -3.85 -8.92 -0.66
C ASN A 61 -4.87 -7.84 -0.31
N PHE A 62 -5.04 -7.54 0.95
CA PHE A 62 -5.92 -6.46 1.40
C PHE A 62 -5.43 -5.85 2.70
N ILE A 63 -5.79 -4.60 2.95
CA ILE A 63 -5.56 -3.89 4.21
C ILE A 63 -6.89 -3.77 4.94
N THR A 64 -7.97 -3.59 4.19
CA THR A 64 -9.35 -3.44 4.63
C THR A 64 -10.28 -4.34 3.83
N CYS A 65 -11.37 -4.74 4.43
CA CYS A 65 -12.45 -5.49 3.79
C CYS A 65 -13.79 -5.14 4.46
N HIS A 66 -14.85 -5.90 4.20
CA HIS A 66 -16.16 -5.69 4.83
C HIS A 66 -16.17 -5.89 6.35
N ASP A 67 -15.20 -6.66 6.87
CA ASP A 67 -15.01 -6.84 8.32
C ASP A 67 -13.89 -5.89 8.79
N GLY A 68 -14.12 -5.20 9.89
CA GLY A 68 -13.17 -4.28 10.49
C GLY A 68 -13.36 -2.84 10.05
N PHE A 69 -12.37 -2.01 10.34
CA PHE A 69 -12.37 -0.60 9.97
C PHE A 69 -12.24 -0.39 8.45
N THR A 70 -12.86 0.67 7.93
CA THR A 70 -12.52 1.25 6.62
C THR A 70 -11.08 1.74 6.65
N LEU A 71 -10.48 2.03 5.49
CA LEU A 71 -9.10 2.53 5.44
C LEU A 71 -8.97 3.92 6.11
N TRP A 72 -10.01 4.75 6.05
CA TRP A 72 -10.03 6.01 6.77
C TRP A 72 -10.13 5.82 8.27
N ASP A 73 -11.01 4.92 8.73
CA ASP A 73 -11.20 4.64 10.16
C ASP A 73 -9.96 3.97 10.77
N LEU A 74 -9.23 3.18 10.00
CA LEU A 74 -7.97 2.56 10.42
C LEU A 74 -6.92 3.61 10.88
N TYR A 75 -6.97 4.82 10.31
CA TYR A 75 -6.10 5.93 10.69
C TYR A 75 -6.82 7.04 11.47
N SER A 76 -8.06 6.77 11.92
CA SER A 76 -8.88 7.73 12.66
C SER A 76 -9.28 7.25 14.05
N TYR A 77 -9.28 5.94 14.28
CA TYR A 77 -9.76 5.34 15.52
C TYR A 77 -8.76 4.33 16.08
N ASN A 78 -8.49 4.42 17.38
CA ASN A 78 -7.80 3.36 18.12
C ASN A 78 -8.79 2.31 18.65
N TRP A 79 -10.01 2.74 18.94
CA TRP A 79 -11.03 1.91 19.56
C TRP A 79 -12.23 1.74 18.63
N LYS A 80 -12.89 0.59 18.71
CA LYS A 80 -14.16 0.39 18.00
C LYS A 80 -15.30 1.16 18.66
N HIS A 81 -16.24 1.61 17.85
CA HIS A 81 -17.45 2.34 18.26
C HIS A 81 -18.68 1.64 17.68
N ASN A 82 -19.01 0.45 18.24
CA ASN A 82 -20.09 -0.42 17.78
C ASN A 82 -21.37 -0.28 18.61
N GLU A 83 -21.51 0.77 19.42
CA GLU A 83 -22.65 0.98 20.32
C GLU A 83 -23.99 0.96 19.57
N ALA A 84 -24.03 1.50 18.36
CA ALA A 84 -25.21 1.50 17.50
C ALA A 84 -25.67 0.09 17.07
N ASN A 85 -24.82 -0.93 17.20
CA ASN A 85 -25.17 -2.32 16.89
C ASN A 85 -26.04 -2.98 18.00
N GLY A 86 -26.22 -2.33 19.14
CA GLY A 86 -27.07 -2.82 20.22
C GLY A 86 -26.45 -3.90 21.11
N TRP A 87 -25.14 -4.18 20.96
CA TRP A 87 -24.41 -5.19 21.74
C TRP A 87 -23.49 -4.59 22.81
N ASN A 88 -23.74 -3.34 23.24
CA ASN A 88 -22.89 -2.62 24.19
C ASN A 88 -21.40 -2.62 23.80
N ASN A 89 -21.11 -2.46 22.51
CA ASN A 89 -19.75 -2.45 21.96
C ASN A 89 -18.93 -3.75 22.19
N THR A 90 -19.61 -4.89 22.40
CA THR A 90 -18.94 -6.19 22.65
C THR A 90 -18.70 -6.99 21.36
N ASP A 91 -19.36 -6.65 20.26
CA ASP A 91 -19.20 -7.26 18.94
C ASP A 91 -18.03 -6.67 18.17
N GLY A 92 -17.64 -7.34 17.09
CA GLY A 92 -16.47 -6.96 16.29
C GLY A 92 -15.13 -7.25 16.98
N SER A 93 -14.02 -6.86 16.33
CA SER A 93 -12.68 -7.09 16.85
C SER A 93 -12.20 -5.95 17.74
N ASP A 94 -11.53 -6.28 18.86
CA ASP A 94 -10.79 -5.31 19.67
C ASP A 94 -9.38 -5.05 19.14
N ASP A 95 -8.80 -5.97 18.36
CA ASP A 95 -7.48 -5.83 17.74
C ASP A 95 -7.63 -5.34 16.30
N ASN A 96 -7.73 -4.02 16.14
CA ASN A 96 -7.85 -3.38 14.83
C ASN A 96 -6.50 -3.06 14.17
N ARG A 97 -5.39 -3.11 14.92
CA ARG A 97 -4.05 -2.70 14.47
C ARG A 97 -4.05 -1.31 13.84
N SER A 98 -4.87 -0.43 14.39
CA SER A 98 -5.14 0.92 13.91
C SER A 98 -4.28 1.97 14.64
N TRP A 99 -4.35 3.20 14.17
CA TRP A 99 -3.74 4.35 14.81
C TRP A 99 -4.54 5.61 14.49
N ASN A 100 -5.03 6.31 15.51
CA ASN A 100 -5.87 7.51 15.36
C ASN A 100 -5.10 8.77 14.93
N CYS A 101 -3.79 8.68 14.68
CA CYS A 101 -2.93 9.82 14.34
C CYS A 101 -2.89 10.93 15.41
N GLY A 102 -3.19 10.59 16.66
CA GLY A 102 -3.14 11.49 17.82
C GLY A 102 -4.48 12.09 18.23
N ILE A 103 -5.53 11.94 17.43
CA ILE A 103 -6.90 12.38 17.77
C ILE A 103 -7.88 11.26 17.43
N GLU A 104 -8.66 10.83 18.43
CA GLU A 104 -9.67 9.79 18.23
C GLU A 104 -10.88 10.35 17.46
N GLY A 105 -11.26 9.67 16.38
CA GLY A 105 -12.44 9.99 15.61
C GLY A 105 -12.30 11.21 14.69
N GLU A 106 -13.42 11.85 14.43
CA GLU A 106 -13.49 13.02 13.55
C GLU A 106 -12.75 14.22 14.15
N THR A 107 -12.16 15.03 13.30
CA THR A 107 -11.41 16.20 13.71
C THR A 107 -11.36 17.24 12.58
N GLU A 108 -11.20 18.51 12.96
CA GLU A 108 -10.92 19.62 12.04
C GLU A 108 -9.43 20.01 12.02
N ASN A 109 -8.59 19.29 12.78
CA ASN A 109 -7.15 19.57 12.80
C ASN A 109 -6.51 19.22 11.45
N GLU A 110 -6.10 20.23 10.71
CA GLU A 110 -5.56 20.10 9.35
C GLU A 110 -4.30 19.23 9.28
N GLU A 111 -3.42 19.28 10.29
CA GLU A 111 -2.19 18.48 10.33
C GLU A 111 -2.52 16.98 10.49
N VAL A 112 -3.49 16.66 11.37
CA VAL A 112 -3.96 15.29 11.56
C VAL A 112 -4.68 14.78 10.30
N LEU A 113 -5.53 15.59 9.68
CA LEU A 113 -6.21 15.23 8.43
C LEU A 113 -5.21 14.99 7.29
N ALA A 114 -4.20 15.84 7.16
CA ALA A 114 -3.14 15.66 6.16
C ALA A 114 -2.33 14.37 6.42
N LEU A 115 -2.03 14.07 7.68
CA LEU A 115 -1.35 12.82 8.05
C LEU A 115 -2.21 11.60 7.72
N ARG A 116 -3.49 11.60 8.08
CA ARG A 116 -4.43 10.50 7.76
C ARG A 116 -4.51 10.26 6.25
N LYS A 117 -4.71 11.31 5.45
CA LYS A 117 -4.72 11.20 3.98
C LYS A 117 -3.40 10.65 3.42
N LYS A 118 -2.27 11.08 3.97
CA LYS A 118 -0.96 10.55 3.58
C LYS A 118 -0.85 9.05 3.88
N LEU A 119 -1.30 8.58 5.04
CA LEU A 119 -1.26 7.16 5.41
C LEU A 119 -2.22 6.32 4.56
N VAL A 120 -3.40 6.84 4.21
CA VAL A 120 -4.32 6.21 3.24
C VAL A 120 -3.62 6.04 1.88
N LYS A 121 -2.95 7.08 1.38
CA LYS A 121 -2.18 7.00 0.12
C LYS A 121 -1.01 6.03 0.22
N ASN A 122 -0.31 5.97 1.36
CA ASN A 122 0.76 4.99 1.60
C ASN A 122 0.23 3.55 1.51
N ALA A 123 -0.89 3.28 2.18
CA ALA A 123 -1.53 1.98 2.17
C ALA A 123 -1.94 1.56 0.75
N ALA A 124 -2.58 2.45 0.00
CA ALA A 124 -2.96 2.23 -1.39
C ALA A 124 -1.73 1.97 -2.29
N ALA A 125 -0.65 2.77 -2.14
CA ALA A 125 0.57 2.59 -2.91
C ALA A 125 1.20 1.22 -2.65
N VAL A 126 1.37 0.83 -1.39
CA VAL A 126 1.97 -0.46 -1.04
C VAL A 126 1.10 -1.62 -1.51
N LEU A 127 -0.24 -1.53 -1.36
CA LEU A 127 -1.16 -2.55 -1.85
C LEU A 127 -1.05 -2.74 -3.38
N MET A 128 -1.05 -1.64 -4.14
CA MET A 128 -0.96 -1.69 -5.61
C MET A 128 0.42 -2.12 -6.10
N MET A 129 1.48 -1.90 -5.32
CA MET A 129 2.84 -2.34 -5.64
C MET A 129 3.15 -3.76 -5.18
N SER A 130 2.24 -4.43 -4.48
CA SER A 130 2.44 -5.80 -4.00
C SER A 130 2.09 -6.85 -5.04
N ARG A 131 2.87 -7.94 -5.10
CA ARG A 131 2.52 -9.14 -5.88
C ARG A 131 1.34 -9.86 -5.26
N GLY A 132 0.47 -10.38 -6.10
CA GLY A 132 -0.83 -10.97 -5.75
C GLY A 132 -1.98 -10.14 -6.32
N THR A 133 -3.20 -10.46 -5.93
CA THR A 133 -4.41 -9.73 -6.35
C THR A 133 -4.74 -8.67 -5.29
N PRO A 134 -4.68 -7.37 -5.61
CA PRO A 134 -5.06 -6.33 -4.65
C PRO A 134 -6.59 -6.29 -4.50
N MET A 135 -7.03 -6.17 -3.25
CA MET A 135 -8.43 -5.95 -2.88
C MET A 135 -8.51 -4.80 -1.87
N PHE A 136 -9.46 -3.92 -2.00
CA PHE A 136 -9.77 -2.86 -1.04
C PHE A 136 -11.30 -2.71 -0.90
N LEU A 137 -11.74 -2.14 0.20
CA LEU A 137 -13.15 -1.91 0.46
C LEU A 137 -13.66 -0.75 -0.39
N ALA A 138 -14.88 -0.90 -0.94
CA ALA A 138 -15.55 0.20 -1.66
C ALA A 138 -15.68 1.42 -0.75
N GLY A 139 -15.24 2.59 -1.22
CA GLY A 139 -15.21 3.82 -0.45
C GLY A 139 -13.84 4.16 0.15
N ASP A 140 -12.91 3.21 0.26
CA ASP A 140 -11.54 3.51 0.72
C ASP A 140 -10.86 4.55 -0.19
N GLU A 141 -11.15 4.51 -1.48
CA GLU A 141 -10.61 5.42 -2.50
C GLU A 141 -11.07 6.88 -2.38
N PHE A 142 -12.07 7.14 -1.54
CA PHE A 142 -12.51 8.50 -1.22
C PHE A 142 -12.71 8.76 0.28
N CYS A 143 -12.03 7.97 1.12
CA CYS A 143 -12.04 8.12 2.58
C CYS A 143 -13.42 7.97 3.22
N ASN A 144 -14.22 6.99 2.77
CA ASN A 144 -15.48 6.67 3.42
C ASN A 144 -15.23 6.20 4.87
N THR A 145 -16.08 6.62 5.78
CA THR A 145 -16.01 6.27 7.20
C THR A 145 -17.27 5.51 7.64
N GLN A 146 -17.10 4.60 8.58
CA GLN A 146 -18.15 3.95 9.36
C GLN A 146 -18.18 4.49 10.79
N TYR A 147 -17.55 5.69 10.99
CA TYR A 147 -17.49 6.39 12.28
C TYR A 147 -16.92 5.53 13.42
N GLY A 148 -15.92 4.68 13.08
CA GLY A 148 -15.30 3.75 14.02
C GLY A 148 -16.11 2.49 14.33
N ASN A 149 -17.24 2.27 13.64
CA ASN A 149 -17.93 0.99 13.69
C ASN A 149 -17.18 -0.03 12.82
N ASN A 150 -16.60 -1.05 13.44
CA ASN A 150 -15.84 -2.07 12.73
C ASN A 150 -16.63 -3.35 12.44
N ASN A 151 -17.95 -3.34 12.62
CA ASN A 151 -18.84 -4.48 12.42
C ASN A 151 -20.25 -4.02 11.96
N ALA A 152 -20.30 -3.25 10.88
CA ALA A 152 -21.51 -2.54 10.44
C ALA A 152 -22.59 -3.45 9.81
N TYR A 153 -22.52 -4.76 9.94
CA TYR A 153 -23.37 -5.74 9.25
C TYR A 153 -24.89 -5.56 9.49
N CYS A 154 -25.28 -5.03 10.64
CA CYS A 154 -26.68 -4.83 11.02
C CYS A 154 -27.17 -3.39 10.80
N GLN A 155 -26.34 -2.52 10.23
CA GLN A 155 -26.66 -1.12 10.00
C GLN A 155 -27.24 -0.92 8.59
N ASP A 156 -28.40 -0.29 8.49
CA ASP A 156 -29.00 0.15 7.22
C ASP A 156 -29.20 1.66 7.28
N ASN A 157 -28.08 2.39 7.46
CA ASN A 157 -28.03 3.83 7.62
C ASN A 157 -26.65 4.38 7.21
N GLU A 158 -26.36 5.63 7.54
CA GLU A 158 -25.12 6.34 7.24
C GLU A 158 -23.85 5.66 7.76
N ILE A 159 -23.95 4.76 8.75
CA ILE A 159 -22.79 4.00 9.24
C ILE A 159 -22.29 3.04 8.16
N SER A 160 -23.18 2.36 7.44
CA SER A 160 -22.82 1.37 6.43
C SER A 160 -22.92 1.88 5.00
N TRP A 161 -23.68 2.95 4.76
CA TRP A 161 -23.82 3.50 3.41
C TRP A 161 -22.56 4.22 2.94
N LEU A 162 -22.33 4.22 1.62
CA LEU A 162 -21.27 5.00 1.02
C LEU A 162 -21.72 6.47 0.91
N ASN A 163 -20.97 7.36 1.53
CA ASN A 163 -21.19 8.80 1.40
C ASN A 163 -20.48 9.33 0.15
N TRP A 164 -21.19 9.47 -0.95
CA TRP A 164 -20.66 9.93 -2.24
C TRP A 164 -20.21 11.39 -2.25
N ASP A 165 -20.63 12.21 -1.30
CA ASP A 165 -20.14 13.60 -1.18
C ASP A 165 -18.65 13.63 -0.81
N LEU A 166 -18.14 12.57 -0.16
CA LEU A 166 -16.74 12.42 0.15
C LEU A 166 -15.85 12.28 -1.09
N LEU A 167 -16.41 11.85 -2.23
CA LEU A 167 -15.67 11.75 -3.49
C LEU A 167 -15.14 13.12 -3.95
N GLU A 168 -15.98 14.15 -3.92
CA GLU A 168 -15.54 15.50 -4.29
C GLU A 168 -14.64 16.11 -3.22
N LYS A 169 -14.94 15.87 -1.93
CA LYS A 169 -14.11 16.36 -0.81
C LYS A 169 -12.70 15.75 -0.80
N ASN A 170 -12.57 14.49 -1.19
CA ASN A 170 -11.32 13.72 -1.19
C ASN A 170 -10.87 13.31 -2.61
N LYS A 171 -11.16 14.15 -3.59
CA LYS A 171 -10.82 13.91 -4.99
C LYS A 171 -9.34 13.61 -5.21
N ASP A 172 -8.46 14.22 -4.41
CA ASP A 172 -7.02 13.98 -4.43
C ASP A 172 -6.66 12.52 -4.07
N VAL A 173 -7.42 11.89 -3.16
CA VAL A 173 -7.23 10.48 -2.78
C VAL A 173 -7.79 9.57 -3.89
N TYR A 174 -8.96 9.88 -4.42
CA TYR A 174 -9.55 9.13 -5.53
C TYR A 174 -8.65 9.12 -6.78
N GLU A 175 -8.14 10.28 -7.18
CA GLU A 175 -7.21 10.37 -8.32
C GLU A 175 -5.91 9.61 -8.04
N PHE A 176 -5.45 9.58 -6.79
CA PHE A 176 -4.30 8.79 -6.39
C PHE A 176 -4.55 7.29 -6.58
N PHE A 177 -5.69 6.75 -6.12
CA PHE A 177 -6.04 5.34 -6.35
C PHE A 177 -6.12 5.01 -7.84
N ARG A 178 -6.78 5.86 -8.64
CA ARG A 178 -6.83 5.69 -10.10
C ARG A 178 -5.43 5.62 -10.72
N TYR A 179 -4.56 6.52 -10.31
CA TYR A 179 -3.19 6.57 -10.80
C TYR A 179 -2.41 5.30 -10.44
N MET A 180 -2.50 4.84 -9.20
CA MET A 180 -1.83 3.63 -8.74
C MET A 180 -2.33 2.37 -9.46
N ILE A 181 -3.63 2.26 -9.72
CA ILE A 181 -4.22 1.18 -10.51
C ILE A 181 -3.67 1.22 -11.95
N HIS A 182 -3.56 2.41 -12.54
CA HIS A 182 -3.01 2.59 -13.88
C HIS A 182 -1.53 2.20 -13.93
N LEU A 183 -0.72 2.71 -13.02
CA LEU A 183 0.70 2.39 -12.89
C LEU A 183 0.92 0.87 -12.77
N ARG A 184 0.15 0.19 -11.91
CA ARG A 184 0.21 -1.26 -11.78
C ARG A 184 -0.14 -1.99 -13.08
N LYS A 185 -1.10 -1.47 -13.86
CA LYS A 185 -1.48 -2.05 -15.16
C LYS A 185 -0.43 -1.79 -16.24
N GLU A 186 0.27 -0.69 -16.17
CA GLU A 186 1.33 -0.32 -17.12
C GLU A 186 2.59 -1.17 -16.93
N HIS A 187 2.97 -1.43 -15.68
CA HIS A 187 4.19 -2.15 -15.31
C HIS A 187 3.90 -3.59 -14.88
N ASP A 188 3.93 -4.52 -15.84
CA ASP A 188 3.65 -5.95 -15.59
C ASP A 188 4.64 -6.60 -14.62
N VAL A 189 5.87 -6.09 -14.52
CA VAL A 189 6.91 -6.56 -13.58
C VAL A 189 6.47 -6.52 -12.12
N ILE A 190 5.56 -5.62 -11.75
CA ILE A 190 4.98 -5.56 -10.40
C ILE A 190 4.13 -6.80 -10.12
N ARG A 191 3.45 -7.34 -11.15
CA ARG A 191 2.42 -8.36 -10.99
C ARG A 191 2.93 -9.78 -11.17
N LYS A 192 3.95 -9.96 -11.99
CA LYS A 192 4.45 -11.28 -12.42
C LYS A 192 5.89 -11.20 -12.88
N ASP A 193 6.52 -12.36 -13.00
CA ASP A 193 7.76 -12.50 -13.76
C ASP A 193 7.48 -12.22 -15.25
N THR A 194 8.29 -11.39 -15.85
CA THR A 194 8.19 -10.99 -17.27
C THR A 194 9.45 -11.34 -18.07
N GLY A 195 10.33 -12.14 -17.48
CA GLY A 195 11.61 -12.54 -18.09
C GLY A 195 12.80 -11.69 -17.65
N CYS A 196 13.97 -12.07 -18.09
CA CYS A 196 15.23 -11.47 -17.65
C CYS A 196 15.35 -10.00 -18.08
N CYS A 197 15.75 -9.16 -17.14
CA CYS A 197 16.15 -7.78 -17.38
C CYS A 197 17.56 -7.75 -17.96
N SER A 198 17.75 -7.10 -19.11
CA SER A 198 19.08 -7.00 -19.77
C SER A 198 20.05 -6.07 -19.03
N LEU A 199 19.54 -5.24 -18.09
CA LEU A 199 20.34 -4.35 -17.25
C LEU A 199 20.97 -5.08 -16.04
N GLY A 200 20.74 -6.39 -15.90
CA GLY A 200 21.33 -7.19 -14.83
C GLY A 200 20.57 -7.12 -13.49
N PHE A 201 19.43 -6.46 -13.42
CA PHE A 201 18.59 -6.50 -12.23
C PHE A 201 17.93 -7.88 -12.09
N PRO A 202 17.89 -8.46 -10.86
CA PRO A 202 17.09 -9.65 -10.61
C PRO A 202 15.59 -9.30 -10.72
N GLU A 203 14.75 -10.33 -10.93
CA GLU A 203 13.29 -10.19 -11.01
C GLU A 203 12.72 -9.38 -9.84
N ILE A 204 13.19 -9.66 -8.64
CA ILE A 204 12.87 -8.91 -7.42
C ILE A 204 14.16 -8.73 -6.61
N GLN A 205 14.45 -7.51 -6.24
CA GLN A 205 15.51 -7.17 -5.31
C GLN A 205 14.93 -6.47 -4.10
N VAL A 206 15.13 -7.04 -2.90
CA VAL A 206 14.76 -6.44 -1.63
C VAL A 206 16.00 -5.81 -1.02
N ILE A 207 15.88 -4.56 -0.59
CA ILE A 207 16.95 -3.83 0.10
C ILE A 207 16.31 -3.25 1.37
N GLU A 208 16.61 -3.88 2.50
CA GLU A 208 16.20 -3.39 3.81
C GLU A 208 17.15 -2.30 4.29
N GLY A 209 16.61 -1.30 4.97
CA GLY A 209 17.44 -0.30 5.66
C GLY A 209 18.03 -0.89 6.94
N ASP A 210 19.11 -0.27 7.41
CA ASP A 210 19.72 -0.60 8.70
C ASP A 210 18.84 -0.15 9.89
N ASN A 211 19.16 -0.67 11.05
CA ASN A 211 18.76 -0.25 12.40
C ASN A 211 17.30 0.22 12.62
N ASN A 212 16.48 -0.64 13.09
CA ASN A 212 15.04 -0.53 13.40
C ASN A 212 14.10 -0.86 12.24
N CYS A 213 14.63 -1.28 11.09
CA CYS A 213 13.85 -1.90 10.00
C CYS A 213 12.54 -1.16 9.66
N LYS A 214 12.58 0.17 9.56
CA LYS A 214 11.42 1.00 9.19
C LYS A 214 11.47 1.50 7.74
N VAL A 215 12.49 1.06 7.03
CA VAL A 215 12.79 1.52 5.70
C VAL A 215 12.97 0.31 4.78
N LEU A 216 12.29 0.32 3.66
CA LEU A 216 12.28 -0.79 2.72
C LEU A 216 12.33 -0.28 1.29
N ARG A 217 13.14 -0.93 0.45
CA ARG A 217 13.12 -0.75 -1.01
C ARG A 217 12.93 -2.10 -1.68
N ILE A 218 12.05 -2.12 -2.68
CA ILE A 218 11.81 -3.31 -3.51
C ILE A 218 11.91 -2.88 -4.96
N ILE A 219 12.81 -3.50 -5.71
CA ILE A 219 12.96 -3.29 -7.14
C ILE A 219 12.36 -4.49 -7.85
N TYR A 220 11.44 -4.23 -8.76
CA TYR A 220 10.88 -5.19 -9.70
C TYR A 220 11.52 -4.92 -11.05
N ALA A 221 12.04 -5.95 -11.70
CA ALA A 221 12.70 -5.82 -12.99
C ALA A 221 12.36 -6.98 -13.92
N GLY A 222 12.33 -6.69 -15.21
CA GLY A 222 12.06 -7.66 -16.27
C GLY A 222 11.84 -6.97 -17.59
N ARG A 223 10.94 -7.52 -18.42
CA ARG A 223 10.62 -6.98 -19.75
C ARG A 223 9.23 -6.31 -19.71
N ASN A 224 9.07 -5.27 -20.50
CA ASN A 224 7.75 -4.66 -20.70
C ASN A 224 6.79 -5.64 -21.41
N ARG A 225 5.50 -5.33 -21.41
CA ARG A 225 4.44 -6.18 -21.97
C ARG A 225 4.71 -6.66 -23.41
N ASN A 226 5.32 -5.81 -24.23
CA ASN A 226 5.59 -6.10 -25.63
C ASN A 226 6.97 -6.76 -25.84
N ASN A 227 7.71 -7.04 -24.78
CA ASN A 227 9.06 -7.58 -24.80
C ASN A 227 10.08 -6.76 -25.64
N THR A 228 9.86 -5.45 -25.74
CA THR A 228 10.66 -4.55 -26.56
C THR A 228 11.77 -3.83 -25.78
N ARG A 229 11.58 -3.65 -24.49
CA ARG A 229 12.53 -2.97 -23.60
C ARG A 229 12.45 -3.52 -22.18
N ASP A 230 13.46 -3.21 -21.39
CA ASP A 230 13.41 -3.47 -19.95
C ASP A 230 12.37 -2.59 -19.27
N ASP A 231 11.80 -3.11 -18.20
CA ASP A 231 10.87 -2.44 -17.32
C ASP A 231 11.37 -2.62 -15.89
N VAL A 232 11.70 -1.52 -15.23
CA VAL A 232 12.24 -1.54 -13.86
C VAL A 232 11.52 -0.52 -13.01
N VAL A 233 10.95 -0.97 -11.92
CA VAL A 233 10.18 -0.14 -10.98
C VAL A 233 10.69 -0.36 -9.57
N CYS A 234 10.92 0.71 -8.83
CA CYS A 234 11.33 0.67 -7.44
C CYS A 234 10.22 1.22 -6.53
N LEU A 235 9.80 0.43 -5.57
CA LEU A 235 9.02 0.86 -4.42
C LEU A 235 9.97 1.19 -3.28
N ALA A 236 9.91 2.42 -2.76
CA ALA A 236 10.63 2.83 -1.55
C ALA A 236 9.62 3.25 -0.48
N VAL A 237 9.79 2.73 0.73
CA VAL A 237 8.88 2.96 1.86
C VAL A 237 9.69 3.46 3.05
N ASN A 238 9.29 4.59 3.59
CA ASN A 238 9.79 5.15 4.84
C ASN A 238 8.63 5.24 5.84
N VAL A 239 8.51 4.30 6.77
CA VAL A 239 7.52 4.37 7.86
C VAL A 239 8.05 5.05 9.11
N PHE A 240 9.31 5.54 9.09
CA PHE A 240 9.93 6.28 10.17
C PHE A 240 9.38 7.71 10.25
N TRP A 241 9.44 8.32 11.43
CA TRP A 241 8.94 9.68 11.68
C TRP A 241 9.94 10.79 11.30
N GLU A 242 11.11 10.42 10.78
CA GLU A 242 12.13 11.33 10.27
C GLU A 242 12.39 11.12 8.79
N GLU A 243 12.96 12.14 8.15
CA GLU A 243 13.45 12.05 6.78
C GLU A 243 14.51 10.97 6.66
N GLN A 244 14.47 10.22 5.55
CA GLN A 244 15.45 9.19 5.24
C GLN A 244 16.03 9.39 3.84
N GLU A 245 17.33 9.13 3.68
CA GLU A 245 18.01 9.19 2.39
C GLU A 245 18.43 7.78 1.98
N PHE A 246 18.18 7.43 0.72
CA PHE A 246 18.58 6.15 0.15
C PHE A 246 19.42 6.33 -1.08
N TYR A 247 20.40 5.45 -1.24
CA TYR A 247 21.10 5.26 -2.49
C TYR A 247 20.32 4.28 -3.38
N LEU A 248 20.20 4.63 -4.64
CA LEU A 248 19.63 3.78 -5.67
C LEU A 248 20.78 3.08 -6.42
N PRO A 249 20.52 1.92 -7.03
CA PRO A 249 21.51 1.27 -7.87
C PRO A 249 22.04 2.21 -8.97
N SER A 250 23.35 2.15 -9.21
CA SER A 250 23.99 2.88 -10.31
C SER A 250 23.45 2.41 -11.65
N LEU A 251 23.27 3.34 -12.58
CA LEU A 251 22.70 3.09 -13.90
C LEU A 251 23.74 3.30 -14.98
N MET A 252 23.50 2.72 -16.16
CA MET A 252 24.29 3.00 -17.35
C MET A 252 24.06 4.44 -17.84
N TYR A 253 25.02 4.94 -18.60
CA TYR A 253 24.93 6.29 -19.18
C TYR A 253 23.64 6.47 -20.01
N GLY A 254 22.99 7.58 -19.81
CA GLY A 254 21.74 7.93 -20.49
C GLY A 254 20.46 7.41 -19.83
N MET A 255 20.57 6.63 -18.74
CA MET A 255 19.41 6.15 -17.96
C MET A 255 19.26 6.94 -16.67
N GLY A 256 18.02 7.00 -16.16
CA GLY A 256 17.71 7.71 -14.92
C GLY A 256 16.52 7.14 -14.16
N TRP A 257 16.53 7.38 -12.85
CA TRP A 257 15.38 7.10 -12.01
C TRP A 257 14.44 8.31 -12.02
N TYR A 258 13.19 8.07 -12.37
CA TYR A 258 12.15 9.10 -12.42
C TYR A 258 11.11 8.85 -11.32
N VAL A 259 10.73 9.89 -10.61
CA VAL A 259 9.72 9.81 -9.55
C VAL A 259 8.32 9.73 -10.19
N ALA A 260 7.63 8.62 -9.98
CA ALA A 260 6.25 8.43 -10.42
C ALA A 260 5.24 8.71 -9.30
N VAL A 261 5.62 8.45 -8.04
CA VAL A 261 4.77 8.69 -6.86
C VAL A 261 5.65 9.20 -5.72
N ASP A 262 5.13 10.18 -4.97
CA ASP A 262 5.72 10.65 -3.71
C ASP A 262 4.63 11.14 -2.75
N THR A 263 4.23 10.30 -1.81
CA THR A 263 3.21 10.66 -0.81
C THR A 263 3.70 11.68 0.22
N GLY A 264 5.01 11.94 0.24
CA GLY A 264 5.63 13.00 1.04
C GLY A 264 5.47 14.40 0.46
N ASN A 265 4.94 14.50 -0.76
CA ASN A 265 4.71 15.77 -1.49
C ASN A 265 5.98 16.62 -1.69
N ARG A 266 7.15 15.98 -1.80
CA ARG A 266 8.41 16.68 -2.10
C ARG A 266 8.52 17.00 -3.60
N TYR A 267 8.03 16.09 -4.45
CA TYR A 267 8.11 16.19 -5.91
C TYR A 267 6.78 16.60 -6.55
N PHE A 268 5.66 16.36 -5.89
CA PHE A 268 4.31 16.64 -6.39
C PHE A 268 3.44 17.24 -5.27
N THR A 269 2.48 18.07 -5.63
CA THR A 269 1.55 18.66 -4.66
C THR A 269 0.57 17.62 -4.10
N ASN A 270 0.18 16.62 -4.89
CA ASN A 270 -0.82 15.60 -4.53
C ASN A 270 -0.29 14.17 -4.65
N ALA A 271 0.99 13.96 -4.32
CA ALA A 271 1.67 12.66 -4.35
C ALA A 271 1.90 12.06 -5.75
N ILE A 272 1.26 12.55 -6.79
CA ILE A 272 1.36 12.08 -8.18
C ILE A 272 1.51 13.26 -9.14
N PRO A 273 2.12 13.06 -10.32
CA PRO A 273 2.20 14.11 -11.33
C PRO A 273 0.81 14.48 -11.83
N ASN A 274 0.54 15.76 -11.98
CA ASN A 274 -0.66 16.19 -12.70
C ASN A 274 -0.47 15.96 -14.22
N GLN A 275 -1.54 16.09 -15.02
CA GLN A 275 -1.53 15.80 -16.46
C GLN A 275 -0.49 16.59 -17.28
N ARG A 276 0.05 17.70 -16.75
CA ARG A 276 1.03 18.58 -17.42
C ARG A 276 2.44 18.44 -16.85
N GLU A 277 2.58 17.76 -15.71
CA GLU A 277 3.88 17.57 -15.06
C GLU A 277 4.60 16.36 -15.64
N ARG A 278 5.90 16.51 -15.85
CA ARG A 278 6.76 15.37 -16.18
C ARG A 278 7.27 14.77 -14.88
N MET A 279 7.45 13.45 -14.85
CA MET A 279 8.14 12.78 -13.76
C MET A 279 9.53 13.40 -13.58
N PRO A 280 9.89 13.92 -12.39
CA PRO A 280 11.22 14.48 -12.17
C PRO A 280 12.28 13.38 -12.18
N LEU A 281 13.42 13.70 -12.80
CA LEU A 281 14.62 12.87 -12.77
C LEU A 281 15.31 13.06 -11.41
N LEU A 282 15.71 11.96 -10.78
CA LEU A 282 16.53 12.01 -9.57
C LEU A 282 17.99 12.22 -9.91
N GLU A 283 18.57 13.28 -9.39
CA GLU A 283 19.98 13.58 -9.53
C GLU A 283 20.82 12.83 -8.48
N GLY A 284 22.05 12.45 -8.85
CA GLY A 284 23.02 11.87 -7.91
C GLY A 284 22.72 10.47 -7.38
N GLY A 285 21.76 9.75 -7.96
CA GLY A 285 21.47 8.37 -7.56
C GLY A 285 20.95 8.21 -6.13
N LYS A 286 20.36 9.27 -5.57
CA LYS A 286 19.81 9.29 -4.21
C LYS A 286 18.36 9.73 -4.20
N ILE A 287 17.57 9.16 -3.32
CA ILE A 287 16.24 9.65 -3.01
C ILE A 287 16.16 10.09 -1.54
N ARG A 288 15.62 11.27 -1.30
CA ARG A 288 15.26 11.74 0.04
C ARG A 288 13.76 11.60 0.22
N MET A 289 13.36 10.85 1.22
CA MET A 289 11.97 10.56 1.54
C MET A 289 11.54 11.31 2.78
N ALA A 290 10.41 11.98 2.68
CA ALA A 290 9.78 12.61 3.84
C ALA A 290 9.41 11.59 4.93
N PRO A 291 9.18 12.03 6.17
CA PRO A 291 8.65 11.17 7.22
C PRO A 291 7.35 10.49 6.78
N ARG A 292 7.20 9.20 7.11
CA ARG A 292 5.99 8.41 6.86
C ARG A 292 5.50 8.55 5.42
N SER A 293 6.37 8.22 4.45
CA SER A 293 6.05 8.38 3.04
C SER A 293 6.42 7.16 2.20
N VAL A 294 5.80 7.08 1.03
CA VAL A 294 6.06 6.07 0.00
C VAL A 294 6.43 6.79 -1.29
N CYS A 295 7.48 6.31 -1.95
CA CYS A 295 7.84 6.73 -3.30
C CYS A 295 7.83 5.54 -4.25
N VAL A 296 7.39 5.77 -5.49
CA VAL A 296 7.56 4.83 -6.58
C VAL A 296 8.41 5.49 -7.65
N LEU A 297 9.46 4.79 -8.07
CA LEU A 297 10.38 5.24 -9.10
C LEU A 297 10.29 4.31 -10.29
N VAL A 298 10.42 4.88 -11.48
CA VAL A 298 10.51 4.14 -12.73
C VAL A 298 11.83 4.46 -13.42
N LEU A 299 12.44 3.45 -14.01
CA LEU A 299 13.65 3.59 -14.80
C LEU A 299 13.28 3.96 -16.23
N LYS A 300 13.91 5.01 -16.76
CA LYS A 300 13.77 5.42 -18.16
C LYS A 300 15.12 5.73 -18.77
#